data_eb4963d205c7a1f3f498b49dda1056f8
#
_entry.id   eb4963d205c7a1f3f498b49dda1056f8
#
_cell.length_a   1.000
_cell.length_b   1.000
_cell.length_c   1.000
_cell.angle_alpha   90.00
_cell.angle_beta   90.00
_cell.angle_gamma   90.00
#
_symmetry.space_group_name_H-M   'P 1'
#
loop_
_entity.id
_entity.type
_entity.pdbx_description
1 polymer ?
#
loop_
_entity_poly.entity_id
_entity_poly.type
_entity_poly.pdbx_seq_one_letter_code
_entity_poly.pdbx_strand_id
1 'polypeptide(L)'
;MNVPANLKYSNDHEWCRVEGGEAFIGITDFAQSQLGDIVFVDVPTVGETLSAGDVFGSIEAVKTVSDAFLPVGGEILEFNEAVDADPAIVNRDAYGEGWLVKVRMSNPAEYDALLDAAAYEQLIG
;
A
#
# COMPACT_ATOMS: atom_id res chain seq x y z
N MET A 1 7.33 -1.20 16.24
CA MET A 1 6.77 -1.27 14.87
C MET A 1 7.44 -0.20 14.02
N ASN A 2 7.90 -0.54 12.83
CA ASN A 2 8.60 0.42 11.98
C ASN A 2 7.61 1.34 11.24
N VAL A 3 7.76 2.66 11.40
CA VAL A 3 6.93 3.68 10.75
C VAL A 3 7.86 4.76 10.19
N PRO A 4 8.34 4.60 8.93
CA PRO A 4 9.26 5.57 8.33
C PRO A 4 8.71 6.99 8.30
N ALA A 5 9.55 7.96 8.67
CA ALA A 5 9.17 9.36 8.78
C ALA A 5 8.97 10.04 7.42
N ASN A 6 9.51 9.47 6.36
CA ASN A 6 9.47 10.05 5.01
C ASN A 6 8.28 9.59 4.17
N LEU A 7 7.37 8.82 4.75
CA LEU A 7 6.18 8.31 4.07
C LEU A 7 4.92 8.97 4.62
N LYS A 8 3.82 8.78 3.90
CA LYS A 8 2.48 9.12 4.36
C LYS A 8 1.65 7.84 4.48
N TYR A 9 0.57 7.91 5.25
CA TYR A 9 -0.19 6.72 5.65
C TYR A 9 -1.68 6.95 5.58
N SER A 10 -2.43 5.88 5.30
CA SER A 10 -3.89 5.91 5.36
C SER A 10 -4.39 5.27 6.66
N ASN A 11 -5.68 5.50 6.97
CA ASN A 11 -6.34 4.85 8.10
C ASN A 11 -6.50 3.33 7.88
N ASP A 12 -6.36 2.87 6.64
CA ASP A 12 -6.48 1.45 6.28
C ASP A 12 -5.13 0.75 6.28
N HIS A 13 -4.09 1.41 6.83
CA HIS A 13 -2.75 0.82 6.99
C HIS A 13 -2.02 0.58 5.66
N GLU A 14 -2.22 1.47 4.69
CA GLU A 14 -1.37 1.55 3.51
C GLU A 14 -0.42 2.73 3.65
N TRP A 15 0.78 2.58 3.09
CA TRP A 15 1.74 3.66 3.00
C TRP A 15 1.80 4.19 1.56
N CYS A 16 2.26 5.43 1.43
CA CYS A 16 2.37 6.09 0.14
C CYS A 16 3.67 6.88 0.07
N ARG A 17 4.42 6.69 -1.03
CA ARG A 17 5.63 7.45 -1.34
C ARG A 17 5.49 8.05 -2.72
N VAL A 18 5.68 9.37 -2.84
CA VAL A 18 5.54 10.06 -4.11
C VAL A 18 6.91 10.33 -4.74
N GLU A 19 7.02 10.02 -6.04
CA GLU A 19 8.19 10.32 -6.85
C GLU A 19 7.68 10.93 -8.16
N GLY A 20 7.86 12.25 -8.32
CA GLY A 20 7.25 12.98 -9.43
C GLY A 20 5.73 12.97 -9.30
N GLY A 21 5.02 12.66 -10.37
CA GLY A 21 3.56 12.54 -10.35
C GLY A 21 3.06 11.15 -10.00
N GLU A 22 3.95 10.25 -9.63
CA GLU A 22 3.62 8.85 -9.37
C GLU A 22 3.74 8.52 -7.88
N ALA A 23 2.86 7.64 -7.41
CA ALA A 23 2.85 7.18 -6.03
C ALA A 23 3.14 5.68 -5.99
N PHE A 24 4.06 5.28 -5.13
CA PHE A 24 4.25 3.88 -4.77
C PHE A 24 3.43 3.61 -3.52
N ILE A 25 2.68 2.53 -3.52
CA ILE A 25 1.74 2.18 -2.46
C ILE A 25 1.98 0.75 -2.01
N GLY A 26 2.00 0.55 -0.70
CA GLY A 26 2.10 -0.77 -0.10
C GLY A 26 1.38 -0.79 1.23
N ILE A 27 1.46 -1.92 1.94
CA ILE A 27 0.91 -2.02 3.29
C ILE A 27 2.01 -1.80 4.32
N THR A 28 1.61 -1.29 5.48
CA THR A 28 2.56 -0.98 6.55
C THR A 28 3.09 -2.22 7.24
N ASP A 29 4.17 -2.04 8.01
CA ASP A 29 4.71 -3.09 8.85
C ASP A 29 3.66 -3.58 9.86
N PHE A 30 2.86 -2.66 10.40
CA PHE A 30 1.74 -3.02 11.28
C PHE A 30 0.74 -3.93 10.55
N ALA A 31 0.34 -3.56 9.32
CA ALA A 31 -0.63 -4.35 8.56
C ALA A 31 -0.12 -5.76 8.26
N GLN A 32 1.13 -5.89 7.80
CA GLN A 32 1.66 -7.22 7.49
C GLN A 32 1.79 -8.07 8.76
N SER A 33 2.08 -7.46 9.90
CA SER A 33 2.18 -8.20 11.16
C SER A 33 0.80 -8.72 11.61
N GLN A 34 -0.26 -7.97 11.35
CA GLN A 34 -1.62 -8.39 11.67
C GLN A 34 -2.10 -9.51 10.73
N LEU A 35 -1.70 -9.46 9.48
CA LEU A 35 -2.08 -10.48 8.49
C LEU A 35 -1.31 -11.79 8.69
N GLY A 36 -0.06 -11.70 9.11
CA GLY A 36 0.83 -12.86 9.18
C GLY A 36 1.41 -13.20 7.81
N ASP A 37 1.79 -14.46 7.60
CA ASP A 37 2.48 -14.88 6.38
C ASP A 37 1.61 -14.68 5.14
N ILE A 38 2.07 -13.81 4.24
CA ILE A 38 1.38 -13.47 3.00
C ILE A 38 1.80 -14.48 1.95
N VAL A 39 0.79 -15.10 1.31
CA VAL A 39 1.00 -16.18 0.34
C VAL A 39 0.57 -15.82 -1.07
N PHE A 40 -0.27 -14.79 -1.24
CA PHE A 40 -0.71 -14.36 -2.56
C PHE A 40 -1.20 -12.90 -2.52
N VAL A 41 -0.90 -12.16 -3.57
CA VAL A 41 -1.42 -10.80 -3.76
C VAL A 41 -2.03 -10.75 -5.16
N ASP A 42 -3.27 -10.28 -5.27
CA ASP A 42 -3.98 -10.15 -6.53
C ASP A 42 -4.29 -8.68 -6.80
N VAL A 43 -3.90 -8.17 -7.96
CA VAL A 43 -4.18 -6.80 -8.39
C VAL A 43 -4.77 -6.85 -9.78
N PRO A 44 -6.11 -7.03 -9.89
CA PRO A 44 -6.76 -7.14 -11.20
C PRO A 44 -7.01 -5.79 -11.88
N THR A 45 -6.61 -4.69 -11.24
CA THR A 45 -7.00 -3.32 -11.64
C THR A 45 -5.93 -2.58 -12.41
N VAL A 46 -4.82 -3.21 -12.78
CA VAL A 46 -3.77 -2.55 -13.59
C VAL A 46 -4.39 -2.04 -14.89
N GLY A 47 -4.15 -0.76 -15.19
CA GLY A 47 -4.74 -0.09 -16.35
C GLY A 47 -6.04 0.66 -16.04
N GLU A 48 -6.64 0.45 -14.87
CA GLU A 48 -7.86 1.14 -14.48
C GLU A 48 -7.54 2.42 -13.71
N THR A 49 -8.46 3.39 -13.79
CA THR A 49 -8.39 4.61 -12.99
C THR A 49 -9.40 4.49 -11.85
N LEU A 50 -8.92 4.57 -10.63
CA LEU A 50 -9.73 4.39 -9.43
C LEU A 50 -9.67 5.65 -8.55
N SER A 51 -10.61 5.75 -7.61
CA SER A 51 -10.65 6.84 -6.63
C SER A 51 -10.00 6.43 -5.32
N ALA A 52 -9.57 7.42 -4.52
CA ALA A 52 -9.11 7.15 -3.16
C ALA A 52 -10.19 6.39 -2.39
N GLY A 53 -9.79 5.36 -1.66
CA GLY A 53 -10.70 4.51 -0.92
C GLY A 53 -11.23 3.30 -1.70
N ASP A 54 -11.02 3.25 -3.01
CA ASP A 54 -11.43 2.09 -3.80
C ASP A 54 -10.51 0.91 -3.55
N VAL A 55 -11.06 -0.30 -3.65
CA VAL A 55 -10.28 -1.54 -3.56
C VAL A 55 -9.48 -1.70 -4.86
N PHE A 56 -8.16 -1.79 -4.76
CA PHE A 56 -7.34 -2.03 -5.95
C PHE A 56 -6.88 -3.47 -6.07
N GLY A 57 -6.98 -4.23 -5.02
CA GLY A 57 -6.57 -5.63 -5.02
C GLY A 57 -6.88 -6.29 -3.69
N SER A 58 -6.34 -7.50 -3.52
CA SER A 58 -6.50 -8.26 -2.28
C SER A 58 -5.20 -8.93 -1.89
N ILE A 59 -5.04 -9.17 -0.60
CA ILE A 59 -3.85 -9.78 -0.01
C ILE A 59 -4.30 -11.01 0.73
N GLU A 60 -3.82 -12.18 0.31
CA GLU A 60 -4.13 -13.44 0.96
C GLU A 60 -2.98 -13.87 1.87
N ALA A 61 -3.29 -14.06 3.14
CA ALA A 61 -2.36 -14.64 4.11
C ALA A 61 -2.84 -16.04 4.46
N VAL A 62 -2.00 -16.79 5.16
CA VAL A 62 -2.34 -18.16 5.58
C VAL A 62 -3.66 -18.18 6.36
N LYS A 63 -3.85 -17.21 7.26
CA LYS A 63 -5.00 -17.21 8.19
C LYS A 63 -6.17 -16.35 7.74
N THR A 64 -6.00 -15.46 6.75
CA THR A 64 -7.06 -14.49 6.38
C THR A 64 -6.80 -13.88 5.01
N VAL A 65 -7.84 -13.23 4.45
CA VAL A 65 -7.77 -12.45 3.22
C VAL A 65 -8.22 -11.04 3.54
N SER A 66 -7.52 -10.04 3.00
CA SER A 66 -7.84 -8.62 3.20
C SER A 66 -7.89 -7.88 1.88
N ASP A 67 -8.84 -6.97 1.73
CA ASP A 67 -8.86 -6.04 0.61
C ASP A 67 -7.78 -4.98 0.82
N ALA A 68 -7.23 -4.47 -0.28
CA ALA A 68 -6.27 -3.37 -0.26
C ALA A 68 -6.93 -2.14 -0.90
N PHE A 69 -6.89 -1.01 -0.18
CA PHE A 69 -7.56 0.22 -0.57
C PHE A 69 -6.54 1.27 -1.01
N LEU A 70 -6.90 2.09 -2.01
CA LEU A 70 -6.03 3.16 -2.46
C LEU A 70 -6.02 4.33 -1.46
N PRO A 71 -4.85 4.75 -0.99
CA PRO A 71 -4.77 5.97 -0.17
C PRO A 71 -4.92 7.24 -1.03
N VAL A 72 -4.53 7.18 -2.30
CA VAL A 72 -4.71 8.26 -3.27
C VAL A 72 -5.26 7.67 -4.56
N GLY A 73 -6.16 8.39 -5.23
CA GLY A 73 -6.75 7.93 -6.49
C GLY A 73 -5.84 8.18 -7.69
N GLY A 74 -6.07 7.43 -8.74
CA GLY A 74 -5.35 7.59 -10.01
C GLY A 74 -5.37 6.34 -10.86
N GLU A 75 -4.57 6.36 -11.90
CA GLU A 75 -4.42 5.22 -12.80
C GLU A 75 -3.42 4.22 -12.20
N ILE A 76 -3.81 2.96 -12.12
CA ILE A 76 -2.94 1.88 -11.66
C ILE A 76 -1.99 1.53 -12.80
N LEU A 77 -0.73 1.94 -12.67
CA LEU A 77 0.26 1.78 -13.74
C LEU A 77 0.91 0.41 -13.75
N GLU A 78 1.16 -0.14 -12.57
CA GLU A 78 1.99 -1.33 -12.44
C GLU A 78 1.72 -2.05 -11.12
N PHE A 79 1.69 -3.39 -11.19
CA PHE A 79 1.75 -4.25 -10.01
C PHE A 79 3.19 -4.75 -9.90
N ASN A 80 3.76 -4.73 -8.71
CA ASN A 80 5.16 -5.09 -8.46
C ASN A 80 5.41 -6.57 -8.77
N GLU A 81 6.20 -6.84 -9.81
CA GLU A 81 6.52 -8.21 -10.22
C GLU A 81 7.25 -9.01 -9.13
N ALA A 82 8.04 -8.35 -8.30
CA ALA A 82 8.75 -9.02 -7.21
C ALA A 82 7.78 -9.59 -6.17
N VAL A 83 6.69 -8.89 -5.90
CA VAL A 83 5.63 -9.35 -4.99
C VAL A 83 4.83 -10.48 -5.65
N ASP A 84 4.55 -10.37 -6.93
CA ASP A 84 3.83 -11.42 -7.66
C ASP A 84 4.63 -12.74 -7.65
N ALA A 85 5.94 -12.65 -7.81
CA ALA A 85 6.83 -13.82 -7.79
C ALA A 85 7.06 -14.36 -6.38
N ASP A 86 7.10 -13.47 -5.37
CA ASP A 86 7.39 -13.86 -3.98
C ASP A 86 6.60 -12.97 -3.01
N PRO A 87 5.33 -13.30 -2.76
CA PRO A 87 4.47 -12.49 -1.88
C PRO A 87 5.04 -12.27 -0.47
N ALA A 88 5.89 -13.16 0.02
CA ALA A 88 6.51 -13.02 1.34
C ALA A 88 7.46 -11.83 1.44
N ILE A 89 7.84 -11.23 0.31
CA ILE A 89 8.61 -9.96 0.32
C ILE A 89 7.86 -8.88 1.08
N VAL A 90 6.52 -8.86 1.03
CA VAL A 90 5.72 -7.88 1.77
C VAL A 90 5.96 -8.01 3.27
N ASN A 91 6.13 -9.24 3.77
CA ASN A 91 6.45 -9.46 5.19
C ASN A 91 7.88 -9.03 5.53
N ARG A 92 8.84 -9.28 4.62
CA ARG A 92 10.26 -9.05 4.89
C ARG A 92 10.68 -7.60 4.69
N ASP A 93 10.06 -6.90 3.74
CA ASP A 93 10.49 -5.56 3.34
C ASP A 93 9.31 -4.73 2.85
N ALA A 94 8.36 -4.51 3.76
CA ALA A 94 7.08 -3.86 3.45
C ALA A 94 7.23 -2.47 2.81
N TYR A 95 8.26 -1.71 3.19
CA TYR A 95 8.47 -0.33 2.72
C TYR A 95 9.46 -0.22 1.57
N GLY A 96 10.17 -1.28 1.26
CA GLY A 96 11.15 -1.32 0.18
C GLY A 96 10.63 -2.11 -1.01
N GLU A 97 11.17 -3.29 -1.22
CA GLU A 97 10.82 -4.13 -2.36
C GLU A 97 9.39 -4.67 -2.29
N GLY A 98 8.74 -4.59 -1.13
CA GLY A 98 7.37 -5.06 -0.94
C GLY A 98 6.28 -4.08 -1.34
N TRP A 99 6.59 -3.00 -2.08
CA TRP A 99 5.54 -2.13 -2.59
C TRP A 99 4.60 -2.92 -3.50
N LEU A 100 3.30 -2.56 -3.48
CA LEU A 100 2.29 -3.31 -4.22
C LEU A 100 2.02 -2.74 -5.59
N VAL A 101 1.67 -1.45 -5.67
CA VAL A 101 1.30 -0.81 -6.94
C VAL A 101 1.95 0.55 -7.10
N LYS A 102 2.10 0.95 -8.36
CA LYS A 102 2.48 2.31 -8.75
C LYS A 102 1.27 2.97 -9.38
N VAL A 103 0.95 4.18 -8.95
CA VAL A 103 -0.25 4.91 -9.37
C VAL A 103 0.15 6.28 -9.91
N ARG A 104 -0.42 6.66 -11.07
CA ARG A 104 -0.33 8.05 -11.54
C ARG A 104 -1.47 8.82 -10.87
N MET A 105 -1.13 9.68 -9.91
CA MET A 105 -2.14 10.39 -9.11
C MET A 105 -3.00 11.30 -9.98
N SER A 106 -4.33 11.22 -9.76
CA SER A 106 -5.29 12.13 -10.39
C SER A 106 -5.33 13.48 -9.67
N ASN A 107 -5.12 13.48 -8.34
CA ASN A 107 -5.18 14.69 -7.51
C ASN A 107 -4.07 14.61 -6.44
N PRO A 108 -2.92 15.27 -6.68
CA PRO A 108 -1.82 15.24 -5.72
C PRO A 108 -2.16 15.78 -4.32
N ALA A 109 -3.20 16.60 -4.18
CA ALA A 109 -3.62 17.11 -2.87
C ALA A 109 -4.08 15.98 -1.94
N GLU A 110 -4.51 14.85 -2.49
CA GLU A 110 -4.90 13.70 -1.66
C GLU A 110 -3.73 13.14 -0.86
N TYR A 111 -2.51 13.23 -1.42
CA TYR A 111 -1.31 12.81 -0.70
C TYR A 111 -1.08 13.69 0.54
N ASP A 112 -1.27 15.01 0.39
CA ASP A 112 -1.06 15.95 1.49
C ASP A 112 -2.07 15.74 2.63
N ALA A 113 -3.22 15.19 2.32
CA ALA A 113 -4.28 14.92 3.31
C ALA A 113 -4.05 13.63 4.11
N LEU A 114 -3.07 12.82 3.73
CA LEU A 114 -2.77 11.57 4.43
C LEU A 114 -2.08 11.83 5.76
N LEU A 115 -2.04 10.82 6.62
CA LEU A 115 -1.39 10.88 7.91
C LEU A 115 0.13 10.92 7.75
N ASP A 116 0.82 11.73 8.54
CA ASP A 116 2.26 11.62 8.68
C ASP A 116 2.61 10.47 9.65
N ALA A 117 3.91 10.19 9.81
CA ALA A 117 4.34 9.07 10.64
C ALA A 117 3.88 9.23 12.10
N ALA A 118 3.94 10.45 12.65
CA ALA A 118 3.55 10.68 14.04
C ALA A 118 2.05 10.42 14.25
N ALA A 119 1.22 10.90 13.33
CA ALA A 119 -0.23 10.68 13.41
C ALA A 119 -0.57 9.21 13.23
N TYR A 120 0.12 8.53 12.32
CA TYR A 120 -0.12 7.10 12.10
C TYR A 120 0.31 6.28 13.32
N GLU A 121 1.43 6.61 13.95
CA GLU A 121 1.87 5.93 15.16
C GLU A 121 0.84 6.04 16.29
N GLN A 122 0.17 7.18 16.41
CA GLN A 122 -0.91 7.35 17.38
C GLN A 122 -2.11 6.46 17.03
N LEU A 123 -2.39 6.28 15.74
CA LEU A 123 -3.50 5.45 15.29
C LEU A 123 -3.31 3.98 15.67
N ILE A 124 -2.09 3.46 15.54
CA ILE A 124 -1.81 2.05 15.77
C ILE A 124 -1.37 1.73 17.20
N GLY A 125 -1.22 2.70 18.01
CA GLY A 125 -0.93 2.45 19.36
C GLY A 125 -0.01 3.15 20.16
#